data_bdf324a8bdc797cc2b55e25f654323e7
#
_entry.id   bdf324a8bdc797cc2b55e25f654323e7
#
_cell.length_a   1.000
_cell.length_b   1.000
_cell.length_c   1.000
_cell.angle_alpha   90.00
_cell.angle_beta   90.00
_cell.angle_gamma   90.00
#
_symmetry.space_group_name_H-M   'P 1'
#
loop_
_entity.id
_entity.type
_entity.pdbx_description
1 polymer ?
#
loop_
_entity_poly.entity_id
_entity_poly.type
_entity_poly.pdbx_seq_one_letter_code
_entity_poly.pdbx_strand_id
1 'polypeptide(L)'
;MITGELKNKVDKIWEIFWTGGITNPLEVIEQFNYLLFIKQLDEVETRKERDANILGIPYEGIFPADCQQYRWSKFKNLGDANEIYDLMMNGVFPFIKNLHPDGESAYSKYMGDAIFKIPTPALLTKVIDGIDGLNLQGDSKGDLYEYLLSKLESAGKNGQFRTPRHIIQMMVELVKPVPSDIICDPAMGSAGFLICLLYTSD
;
A
#
# COMPACT_ATOMS: atom_id res chain seq x y z
N MET A 1 -12.72 0.91 -10.62
CA MET A 1 -12.64 2.22 -9.92
C MET A 1 -13.48 2.14 -8.65
N ILE A 2 -12.93 2.52 -7.49
CA ILE A 2 -13.65 2.48 -6.21
C ILE A 2 -14.87 3.40 -6.24
N THR A 3 -15.97 2.94 -5.61
CA THR A 3 -17.25 3.66 -5.52
C THR A 3 -17.82 3.54 -4.12
N GLY A 4 -18.90 4.26 -3.85
CA GLY A 4 -19.65 4.15 -2.60
C GLY A 4 -18.84 4.42 -1.33
N GLU A 5 -18.99 3.57 -0.34
CA GLU A 5 -18.42 3.73 1.00
C GLU A 5 -16.88 3.75 0.99
N LEU A 6 -16.25 2.88 0.20
CA LEU A 6 -14.78 2.82 0.13
C LEU A 6 -14.21 4.13 -0.42
N LYS A 7 -14.82 4.68 -1.49
CA LYS A 7 -14.42 5.98 -2.04
C LYS A 7 -14.52 7.08 -0.98
N ASN A 8 -15.62 7.15 -0.26
CA ASN A 8 -15.82 8.16 0.78
C ASN A 8 -14.79 8.06 1.92
N LYS A 9 -14.43 6.83 2.31
CA LYS A 9 -13.37 6.62 3.32
C LYS A 9 -12.01 7.11 2.82
N VAL A 10 -11.66 6.81 1.58
CA VAL A 10 -10.40 7.27 0.98
C VAL A 10 -10.37 8.80 0.83
N ASP A 11 -11.47 9.41 0.38
CA ASP A 11 -11.59 10.87 0.30
C ASP A 11 -11.43 11.53 1.67
N LYS A 12 -11.98 10.94 2.71
CA LYS A 12 -11.84 11.43 4.09
C LYS A 12 -10.39 11.35 4.57
N ILE A 13 -9.67 10.26 4.27
CA ILE A 13 -8.24 10.13 4.61
C ILE A 13 -7.43 11.18 3.83
N TRP A 14 -7.75 11.41 2.57
CA TRP A 14 -7.13 12.45 1.76
C TRP A 14 -7.30 13.83 2.39
N GLU A 15 -8.50 14.15 2.83
CA GLU A 15 -8.81 15.40 3.50
C GLU A 15 -8.07 15.55 4.84
N ILE A 16 -7.90 14.46 5.60
CA ILE A 16 -7.09 14.44 6.83
C ILE A 16 -5.64 14.84 6.53
N PHE A 17 -5.02 14.29 5.49
CA PHE A 17 -3.67 14.69 5.07
C PHE A 17 -3.61 16.17 4.69
N TRP A 18 -4.57 16.62 3.87
CA TRP A 18 -4.63 17.97 3.37
C TRP A 18 -4.78 19.01 4.50
N THR A 19 -5.73 18.79 5.39
CA THR A 19 -5.96 19.65 6.56
C THR A 19 -4.84 19.54 7.60
N GLY A 20 -4.11 18.43 7.61
CA GLY A 20 -2.94 18.19 8.44
C GLY A 20 -1.63 18.82 7.94
N GLY A 21 -1.68 19.54 6.81
CA GLY A 21 -0.54 20.30 6.27
C GLY A 21 0.23 19.60 5.16
N ILE A 22 -0.15 18.38 4.74
CA ILE A 22 0.44 17.71 3.56
C ILE A 22 -0.44 18.02 2.35
N THR A 23 -0.10 19.09 1.64
CA THR A 23 -0.90 19.61 0.51
C THR A 23 -0.37 19.21 -0.88
N ASN A 24 0.80 18.59 -0.94
CA ASN A 24 1.32 18.05 -2.19
C ASN A 24 0.70 16.67 -2.45
N PRO A 25 -0.10 16.49 -3.53
CA PRO A 25 -0.76 15.23 -3.82
C PRO A 25 0.19 14.01 -3.92
N LEU A 26 1.41 14.21 -4.45
CA LEU A 26 2.42 13.14 -4.51
C LEU A 26 2.85 12.69 -3.11
N GLU A 27 3.10 13.66 -2.22
CA GLU A 27 3.48 13.35 -0.83
C GLU A 27 2.34 12.64 -0.08
N VAL A 28 1.09 13.06 -0.30
CA VAL A 28 -0.08 12.35 0.26
C VAL A 28 -0.09 10.89 -0.18
N ILE A 29 0.10 10.62 -1.47
CA ILE A 29 0.10 9.26 -2.00
C ILE A 29 1.27 8.45 -1.44
N GLU A 30 2.47 9.03 -1.35
CA GLU A 30 3.63 8.37 -0.77
C GLU A 30 3.38 7.95 0.68
N GLN A 31 2.95 8.89 1.53
CA GLN A 31 2.68 8.61 2.94
C GLN A 31 1.54 7.61 3.13
N PHE A 32 0.48 7.73 2.33
CA PHE A 32 -0.63 6.78 2.31
C PHE A 32 -0.13 5.37 1.97
N ASN A 33 0.72 5.25 0.94
CA ASN A 33 1.26 3.99 0.49
C ASN A 33 2.17 3.33 1.54
N TYR A 34 3.01 4.11 2.22
CA TYR A 34 3.86 3.56 3.29
C TYR A 34 3.02 2.94 4.41
N LEU A 35 2.02 3.66 4.89
CA LEU A 35 1.15 3.16 5.95
C LEU A 35 0.31 1.96 5.50
N LEU A 36 -0.21 2.00 4.29
CA LEU A 36 -0.96 0.87 3.71
C LEU A 36 -0.07 -0.37 3.56
N PHE A 37 1.18 -0.18 3.13
CA PHE A 37 2.16 -1.26 3.02
C PHE A 37 2.44 -1.91 4.39
N ILE A 38 2.66 -1.11 5.44
CA ILE A 38 2.90 -1.61 6.80
C ILE A 38 1.70 -2.46 7.27
N LYS A 39 0.47 -1.97 7.05
CA LYS A 39 -0.75 -2.73 7.36
C LYS A 39 -0.81 -4.06 6.62
N GLN A 40 -0.55 -4.04 5.30
CA GLN A 40 -0.59 -5.25 4.48
C GLN A 40 0.50 -6.26 4.88
N LEU A 41 1.67 -5.77 5.26
CA LEU A 41 2.77 -6.61 5.74
C LEU A 41 2.36 -7.42 6.99
N ASP A 42 1.70 -6.76 7.96
CA ASP A 42 1.18 -7.44 9.15
C ASP A 42 0.01 -8.38 8.84
N GLU A 43 -0.86 -8.04 7.88
CA GLU A 43 -1.93 -8.93 7.43
C GLU A 43 -1.37 -10.22 6.80
N VAL A 44 -0.31 -10.09 5.98
CA VAL A 44 0.40 -11.25 5.40
C VAL A 44 1.06 -12.08 6.47
N GLU A 45 1.77 -11.45 7.42
CA GLU A 45 2.39 -12.11 8.56
C GLU A 45 1.37 -12.93 9.34
N THR A 46 0.27 -12.29 9.77
CA THR A 46 -0.79 -12.93 10.55
C THR A 46 -1.40 -14.14 9.84
N ARG A 47 -1.60 -14.03 8.53
CA ARG A 47 -2.13 -15.14 7.73
C ARG A 47 -1.14 -16.31 7.68
N LYS A 48 0.13 -16.04 7.38
CA LYS A 48 1.17 -17.07 7.29
C LYS A 48 1.42 -17.74 8.63
N GLU A 49 1.47 -17.00 9.75
CA GLU A 49 1.55 -17.54 11.09
C GLU A 49 0.40 -18.51 11.38
N ARG A 50 -0.83 -18.09 11.06
CA ARG A 50 -2.02 -18.94 11.24
C ARG A 50 -1.93 -20.22 10.42
N ASP A 51 -1.55 -20.12 9.15
CA ASP A 51 -1.48 -21.26 8.24
C ASP A 51 -0.37 -22.23 8.69
N ALA A 52 0.79 -21.74 9.13
CA ALA A 52 1.86 -22.55 9.68
C ALA A 52 1.44 -23.28 10.98
N ASN A 53 0.72 -22.60 11.87
CA ASN A 53 0.18 -23.19 13.09
C ASN A 53 -0.85 -24.31 12.78
N ILE A 54 -1.71 -24.14 11.79
CA ILE A 54 -2.68 -25.16 11.36
C ILE A 54 -1.96 -26.38 10.79
N LEU A 55 -0.89 -26.15 10.01
CA LEU A 55 -0.12 -27.22 9.36
C LEU A 55 0.92 -27.87 10.30
N GLY A 56 1.18 -27.28 11.46
CA GLY A 56 2.20 -27.75 12.40
C GLY A 56 3.63 -27.65 11.87
N ILE A 57 3.89 -26.67 10.99
CA ILE A 57 5.22 -26.42 10.40
C ILE A 57 5.89 -25.20 11.03
N PRO A 58 7.23 -25.19 11.17
CA PRO A 58 7.95 -24.00 11.62
C PRO A 58 7.74 -22.85 10.62
N TYR A 59 7.59 -21.64 11.15
CA TYR A 59 7.44 -20.42 10.37
C TYR A 59 8.49 -19.39 10.78
N GLU A 60 9.26 -18.93 9.81
CA GLU A 60 10.15 -17.78 9.97
C GLU A 60 9.40 -16.52 9.50
N GLY A 61 9.11 -15.64 10.46
CA GLY A 61 8.28 -14.46 10.24
C GLY A 61 9.04 -13.32 9.55
N ILE A 62 8.27 -12.41 8.96
CA ILE A 62 8.79 -11.15 8.41
C ILE A 62 9.26 -10.23 9.55
N PHE A 63 8.56 -10.29 10.71
CA PHE A 63 8.91 -9.52 11.89
C PHE A 63 9.68 -10.41 12.88
N PRO A 64 10.99 -10.16 13.07
CA PRO A 64 11.78 -10.84 14.09
C PRO A 64 11.18 -10.68 15.51
N ALA A 65 11.60 -11.53 16.44
CA ALA A 65 11.05 -11.55 17.80
C ALA A 65 11.19 -10.20 18.55
N ASP A 66 12.26 -9.47 18.28
CA ASP A 66 12.56 -8.14 18.82
C ASP A 66 11.88 -6.99 18.06
N CYS A 67 11.20 -7.29 16.94
CA CYS A 67 10.50 -6.32 16.10
C CYS A 67 8.97 -6.48 16.11
N GLN A 68 8.42 -7.33 16.97
CA GLN A 68 6.97 -7.59 16.99
C GLN A 68 6.12 -6.35 17.32
N GLN A 69 6.65 -5.38 18.05
CA GLN A 69 6.01 -4.09 18.33
C GLN A 69 5.80 -3.24 17.07
N TYR A 70 6.50 -3.53 15.97
CA TYR A 70 6.38 -2.80 14.68
C TYR A 70 5.19 -3.27 13.84
N ARG A 71 4.49 -4.32 14.26
CA ARG A 71 3.30 -4.81 13.58
C ARG A 71 2.15 -3.80 13.70
N TRP A 72 1.44 -3.60 12.61
CA TRP A 72 0.27 -2.70 12.56
C TRP A 72 -0.73 -3.00 13.67
N SER A 73 -1.08 -4.26 13.87
CA SER A 73 -2.01 -4.73 14.89
C SER A 73 -1.57 -4.44 16.33
N LYS A 74 -0.28 -4.16 16.53
CA LYS A 74 0.28 -3.83 17.85
C LYS A 74 0.28 -2.32 18.07
N PHE A 75 1.00 -1.56 17.23
CA PHE A 75 1.22 -0.14 17.50
C PHE A 75 -0.04 0.71 17.33
N LYS A 76 -0.99 0.34 16.45
CA LYS A 76 -2.24 1.10 16.31
C LYS A 76 -3.09 1.14 17.59
N ASN A 77 -2.88 0.22 18.51
CA ASN A 77 -3.61 0.11 19.77
C ASN A 77 -2.87 0.76 20.96
N LEU A 78 -1.71 1.38 20.73
CA LEU A 78 -1.05 2.19 21.74
C LEU A 78 -1.91 3.41 22.06
N GLY A 79 -2.07 3.70 23.36
CA GLY A 79 -2.97 4.76 23.82
C GLY A 79 -2.42 6.18 23.67
N ASP A 80 -1.10 6.32 23.46
CA ASP A 80 -0.43 7.62 23.34
C ASP A 80 0.01 7.88 21.89
N ALA A 81 -0.48 8.99 21.32
CA ALA A 81 -0.14 9.41 19.98
C ALA A 81 1.35 9.73 19.81
N ASN A 82 2.03 10.21 20.84
CA ASN A 82 3.47 10.48 20.79
C ASN A 82 4.25 9.16 20.77
N GLU A 83 3.84 8.16 21.54
CA GLU A 83 4.45 6.84 21.53
C GLU A 83 4.34 6.19 20.15
N ILE A 84 3.15 6.26 19.51
CA ILE A 84 2.95 5.77 18.15
C ILE A 84 3.87 6.50 17.16
N TYR A 85 3.98 7.81 17.29
CA TYR A 85 4.81 8.64 16.41
C TYR A 85 6.29 8.32 16.55
N ASP A 86 6.79 8.24 17.78
CA ASP A 86 8.18 7.91 18.07
C ASP A 86 8.53 6.49 17.58
N LEU A 87 7.62 5.54 17.80
CA LEU A 87 7.78 4.18 17.31
C LEU A 87 7.79 4.13 15.79
N MET A 88 6.94 4.91 15.12
CA MET A 88 6.91 5.02 13.66
C MET A 88 8.23 5.58 13.13
N MET A 89 8.71 6.69 13.69
CA MET A 89 9.90 7.38 13.21
C MET A 89 11.19 6.61 13.45
N ASN A 90 11.33 6.00 14.63
CA ASN A 90 12.58 5.41 15.09
C ASN A 90 12.62 3.88 14.97
N GLY A 91 11.48 3.23 14.71
CA GLY A 91 11.34 1.77 14.63
C GLY A 91 10.73 1.29 13.33
N VAL A 92 9.42 1.51 13.17
CA VAL A 92 8.64 0.92 12.05
C VAL A 92 9.16 1.38 10.69
N PHE A 93 9.33 2.68 10.49
CA PHE A 93 9.75 3.20 9.20
C PHE A 93 11.20 2.79 8.84
N PRO A 94 12.19 2.90 9.73
CA PRO A 94 13.52 2.32 9.51
C PRO A 94 13.49 0.81 9.24
N PHE A 95 12.64 0.06 9.95
CA PHE A 95 12.49 -1.39 9.74
C PHE A 95 12.04 -1.71 8.31
N ILE A 96 10.96 -1.07 7.81
CA ILE A 96 10.48 -1.32 6.45
C ILE A 96 11.49 -0.87 5.38
N LYS A 97 12.27 0.18 5.62
CA LYS A 97 13.35 0.59 4.71
C LYS A 97 14.42 -0.49 4.54
N ASN A 98 14.66 -1.26 5.56
CA ASN A 98 15.73 -2.27 5.62
C ASN A 98 15.22 -3.71 5.47
N LEU A 99 13.97 -3.93 5.05
CA LEU A 99 13.40 -5.28 4.86
C LEU A 99 14.20 -6.15 3.89
N HIS A 100 14.85 -5.54 2.91
CA HIS A 100 15.68 -6.21 1.92
C HIS A 100 17.04 -5.49 1.83
N PRO A 101 17.99 -5.82 2.72
CA PRO A 101 19.27 -5.09 2.82
C PRO A 101 20.20 -5.31 1.62
N ASP A 102 19.93 -6.28 0.75
CA ASP A 102 20.81 -6.69 -0.37
C ASP A 102 20.97 -5.61 -1.46
N GLY A 103 20.27 -4.48 -1.36
CA GLY A 103 20.47 -3.29 -2.21
C GLY A 103 20.13 -3.45 -3.70
N GLU A 104 19.93 -4.66 -4.18
CA GLU A 104 19.70 -4.96 -5.61
C GLU A 104 18.23 -5.00 -6.00
N SER A 105 17.33 -5.16 -5.04
CA SER A 105 15.88 -5.21 -5.31
C SER A 105 15.32 -3.83 -5.69
N ALA A 106 14.31 -3.81 -6.55
CA ALA A 106 13.58 -2.58 -6.88
C ALA A 106 12.98 -1.93 -5.63
N TYR A 107 12.59 -2.74 -4.64
CA TYR A 107 12.10 -2.30 -3.33
C TYR A 107 13.17 -1.52 -2.57
N SER A 108 14.38 -2.07 -2.42
CA SER A 108 15.48 -1.43 -1.68
C SER A 108 15.87 -0.09 -2.31
N LYS A 109 15.90 -0.01 -3.64
CA LYS A 109 16.17 1.24 -4.37
C LYS A 109 15.09 2.28 -4.12
N TYR A 110 13.82 1.90 -4.18
CA TYR A 110 12.70 2.81 -3.95
C TYR A 110 12.63 3.27 -2.50
N MET A 111 12.76 2.36 -1.54
CA MET A 111 12.67 2.66 -0.12
C MET A 111 13.92 3.36 0.42
N GLY A 112 15.06 3.23 -0.23
CA GLY A 112 16.30 3.92 0.16
C GLY A 112 16.11 5.43 0.32
N ASP A 113 15.44 6.04 -0.65
CA ASP A 113 15.16 7.49 -0.69
C ASP A 113 13.85 7.90 0.00
N ALA A 114 13.11 6.92 0.54
CA ALA A 114 11.82 7.18 1.19
C ALA A 114 11.98 8.05 2.45
N ILE A 115 11.11 9.05 2.59
CA ILE A 115 11.08 9.96 3.72
C ILE A 115 9.68 9.96 4.33
N PHE A 116 9.60 9.73 5.64
CA PHE A 116 8.37 9.87 6.38
C PHE A 116 8.11 11.36 6.66
N LYS A 117 6.99 11.90 6.14
CA LYS A 117 6.70 13.33 6.14
C LYS A 117 5.49 13.74 6.97
N ILE A 118 4.83 12.81 7.66
CA ILE A 118 3.70 13.16 8.53
C ILE A 118 4.23 13.97 9.71
N PRO A 119 3.81 15.25 9.87
CA PRO A 119 4.54 16.17 10.75
C PRO A 119 4.17 16.08 12.22
N THR A 120 3.03 15.47 12.57
CA THR A 120 2.53 15.47 13.95
C THR A 120 1.94 14.13 14.38
N PRO A 121 2.09 13.78 15.68
CA PRO A 121 1.46 12.58 16.26
C PRO A 121 -0.05 12.52 16.04
N ALA A 122 -0.75 13.63 16.22
CA ALA A 122 -2.20 13.71 16.06
C ALA A 122 -2.65 13.46 14.61
N LEU A 123 -1.87 13.91 13.62
CA LEU A 123 -2.16 13.61 12.22
C LEU A 123 -1.93 12.13 11.93
N LEU A 124 -0.80 11.57 12.38
CA LEU A 124 -0.48 10.16 12.18
C LEU A 124 -1.57 9.26 12.72
N THR A 125 -2.02 9.48 13.96
CA THR A 125 -3.07 8.68 14.58
C THR A 125 -4.37 8.72 13.78
N LYS A 126 -4.82 9.92 13.35
CA LYS A 126 -6.03 10.05 12.53
C LYS A 126 -5.92 9.31 11.19
N VAL A 127 -4.75 9.33 10.56
CA VAL A 127 -4.52 8.62 9.30
C VAL A 127 -4.48 7.11 9.53
N ILE A 128 -3.83 6.64 10.60
CA ILE A 128 -3.85 5.22 11.00
C ILE A 128 -5.28 4.73 11.19
N ASP A 129 -6.09 5.45 11.95
CA ASP A 129 -7.51 5.12 12.18
C ASP A 129 -8.31 5.05 10.87
N GLY A 130 -8.08 6.01 9.98
CA GLY A 130 -8.69 6.02 8.66
C GLY A 130 -8.31 4.81 7.82
N ILE A 131 -7.01 4.50 7.75
CA ILE A 131 -6.48 3.35 6.98
C ILE A 131 -6.92 2.03 7.61
N ASP A 132 -6.98 1.95 8.93
CA ASP A 132 -7.43 0.73 9.62
C ASP A 132 -8.89 0.39 9.27
N GLY A 133 -9.72 1.41 9.10
CA GLY A 133 -11.11 1.27 8.65
C GLY A 133 -11.30 0.88 7.18
N LEU A 134 -10.21 0.81 6.37
CA LEU A 134 -10.29 0.35 4.98
C LEU A 134 -10.28 -1.18 4.93
N ASN A 135 -11.33 -1.75 4.35
CA ASN A 135 -11.38 -3.18 4.03
C ASN A 135 -11.02 -3.34 2.54
N LEU A 136 -9.78 -3.77 2.29
CA LEU A 136 -9.22 -3.93 0.95
C LEU A 136 -9.07 -5.42 0.65
N GLN A 137 -10.02 -5.98 -0.07
CA GLN A 137 -10.00 -7.40 -0.49
C GLN A 137 -9.93 -7.51 -2.02
N GLY A 138 -9.18 -8.48 -2.51
CA GLY A 138 -9.08 -8.78 -3.94
C GLY A 138 -8.71 -7.56 -4.78
N ASP A 139 -9.47 -7.31 -5.82
CA ASP A 139 -9.27 -6.24 -6.81
C ASP A 139 -9.38 -4.81 -6.25
N SER A 140 -9.96 -4.63 -5.06
CA SER A 140 -10.15 -3.29 -4.47
C SER A 140 -8.85 -2.55 -4.19
N LYS A 141 -7.72 -3.27 -4.04
CA LYS A 141 -6.38 -2.67 -3.89
C LYS A 141 -5.95 -1.93 -5.16
N GLY A 142 -6.06 -2.59 -6.31
CA GLY A 142 -5.74 -1.99 -7.60
C GLY A 142 -6.63 -0.78 -7.89
N ASP A 143 -7.92 -0.89 -7.63
CA ASP A 143 -8.87 0.20 -7.77
C ASP A 143 -8.56 1.39 -6.86
N LEU A 144 -8.08 1.13 -5.63
CA LEU A 144 -7.64 2.18 -4.71
C LEU A 144 -6.45 2.95 -5.30
N TYR A 145 -5.44 2.25 -5.79
CA TYR A 145 -4.27 2.91 -6.40
C TYR A 145 -4.66 3.74 -7.63
N GLU A 146 -5.51 3.21 -8.49
CA GLU A 146 -6.05 3.96 -9.64
C GLU A 146 -6.76 5.24 -9.18
N TYR A 147 -7.57 5.15 -8.14
CA TYR A 147 -8.26 6.30 -7.58
C TYR A 147 -7.31 7.34 -7.00
N LEU A 148 -6.30 6.92 -6.22
CA LEU A 148 -5.29 7.82 -5.68
C LEU A 148 -4.52 8.55 -6.79
N LEU A 149 -4.20 7.83 -7.87
CA LEU A 149 -3.51 8.41 -9.01
C LEU A 149 -4.41 9.38 -9.81
N SER A 150 -5.73 9.15 -9.85
CA SER A 150 -6.67 10.12 -10.46
C SER A 150 -6.73 11.46 -9.71
N LYS A 151 -6.40 11.45 -8.41
CA LYS A 151 -6.25 12.69 -7.62
C LYS A 151 -5.08 13.56 -8.10
N LEU A 152 -4.01 12.96 -8.63
CA LEU A 152 -2.89 13.71 -9.24
C LEU A 152 -3.33 14.42 -10.53
N GLU A 153 -4.14 13.76 -11.35
CA GLU A 153 -4.67 14.34 -12.59
C GLU A 153 -5.54 15.56 -12.29
N SER A 154 -6.40 15.45 -11.28
CA SER A 154 -7.28 16.55 -10.84
C SER A 154 -6.49 17.75 -10.30
N ALA A 155 -5.26 17.53 -9.80
CA ALA A 155 -4.37 18.58 -9.30
C ALA A 155 -3.52 19.26 -10.39
N GLY A 156 -3.74 18.96 -11.68
CA GLY A 156 -3.04 19.57 -12.81
C GLY A 156 -1.57 19.15 -12.97
N LYS A 157 -1.16 18.11 -12.28
CA LYS A 157 0.21 17.56 -12.36
C LYS A 157 0.18 16.25 -13.14
N ASN A 158 0.59 16.31 -14.41
CA ASN A 158 0.80 15.20 -15.35
C ASN A 158 -0.43 14.35 -15.64
N GLY A 159 -1.20 14.75 -16.66
CA GLY A 159 -2.20 13.89 -17.29
C GLY A 159 -1.55 12.70 -17.99
N GLN A 160 -1.30 11.62 -17.28
CA GLN A 160 -1.05 10.34 -17.92
C GLN A 160 -2.40 9.77 -18.33
N PHE A 161 -2.61 9.61 -19.64
CA PHE A 161 -3.77 8.90 -20.15
C PHE A 161 -3.65 7.43 -19.75
N ARG A 162 -4.57 6.97 -18.91
CA ARG A 162 -4.65 5.57 -18.48
C ARG A 162 -5.82 4.90 -19.14
N THR A 163 -5.60 3.70 -19.62
CA THR A 163 -6.70 2.87 -20.10
C THR A 163 -7.56 2.46 -18.90
N PRO A 164 -8.87 2.74 -18.91
CA PRO A 164 -9.77 2.35 -17.83
C PRO A 164 -9.73 0.83 -17.55
N ARG A 165 -9.76 0.44 -16.28
CA ARG A 165 -9.58 -0.96 -15.87
C ARG A 165 -10.56 -1.93 -16.52
N HIS A 166 -11.83 -1.56 -16.65
CA HIS A 166 -12.84 -2.39 -17.32
C HIS A 166 -12.53 -2.66 -18.80
N ILE A 167 -11.83 -1.72 -19.46
CA ILE A 167 -11.35 -1.90 -20.84
C ILE A 167 -10.16 -2.86 -20.84
N ILE A 168 -9.23 -2.71 -19.88
CA ILE A 168 -8.10 -3.63 -19.73
C ILE A 168 -8.61 -5.06 -19.49
N GLN A 169 -9.55 -5.25 -18.57
CA GLN A 169 -10.17 -6.55 -18.29
C GLN A 169 -10.81 -7.17 -19.54
N MET A 170 -11.61 -6.37 -20.26
CA MET A 170 -12.20 -6.84 -21.52
C MET A 170 -11.13 -7.30 -22.52
N MET A 171 -10.03 -6.55 -22.65
CA MET A 171 -8.94 -6.91 -23.57
C MET A 171 -8.23 -8.20 -23.12
N VAL A 172 -7.96 -8.34 -21.82
CA VAL A 172 -7.34 -9.55 -21.25
C VAL A 172 -8.24 -10.78 -21.47
N GLU A 173 -9.55 -10.66 -21.23
CA GLU A 173 -10.50 -11.73 -21.45
C GLU A 173 -10.64 -12.13 -22.94
N LEU A 174 -10.49 -11.17 -23.85
CA LEU A 174 -10.51 -11.46 -25.29
C LEU A 174 -9.23 -12.15 -25.77
N VAL A 175 -8.07 -11.73 -25.27
CA VAL A 175 -6.76 -12.28 -25.64
C VAL A 175 -6.53 -13.64 -24.99
N LYS A 176 -7.05 -13.86 -23.77
CA LYS A 176 -6.93 -15.11 -22.98
C LYS A 176 -5.48 -15.61 -22.88
N PRO A 177 -4.56 -14.83 -22.34
CA PRO A 177 -3.18 -15.25 -22.20
C PRO A 177 -3.08 -16.47 -21.29
N VAL A 178 -2.10 -17.33 -21.56
CA VAL A 178 -1.81 -18.52 -20.75
C VAL A 178 -0.47 -18.35 -20.01
N PRO A 179 -0.22 -19.10 -18.91
CA PRO A 179 1.01 -18.94 -18.10
C PRO A 179 2.34 -19.15 -18.87
N SER A 180 2.29 -19.79 -20.05
CA SER A 180 3.47 -19.99 -20.91
C SER A 180 3.74 -18.81 -21.86
N ASP A 181 2.84 -17.83 -21.95
CA ASP A 181 3.01 -16.69 -22.85
C ASP A 181 4.04 -15.71 -22.32
N ILE A 182 4.82 -15.14 -23.25
CA ILE A 182 5.73 -14.03 -22.97
C ILE A 182 5.03 -12.74 -23.38
N ILE A 183 4.72 -11.91 -22.39
CA ILE A 183 3.96 -10.68 -22.60
C ILE A 183 4.89 -9.48 -22.42
N CYS A 184 4.87 -8.58 -23.40
CA CYS A 184 5.61 -7.32 -23.36
C CYS A 184 4.62 -6.15 -23.54
N ASP A 185 4.65 -5.22 -22.60
CA ASP A 185 3.98 -3.93 -22.72
C ASP A 185 5.03 -2.81 -22.85
N PRO A 186 5.37 -2.38 -24.07
CA PRO A 186 6.40 -1.37 -24.29
C PRO A 186 5.98 0.04 -23.86
N ALA A 187 4.71 0.26 -23.54
CA ALA A 187 4.13 1.52 -23.10
C ALA A 187 3.43 1.37 -21.75
N MET A 188 3.94 0.52 -20.88
CA MET A 188 3.23 0.02 -19.70
C MET A 188 2.71 1.10 -18.73
N GLY A 189 3.29 2.29 -18.72
CA GLY A 189 2.90 3.36 -17.81
C GLY A 189 2.92 2.89 -16.36
N SER A 190 1.72 2.78 -15.75
CA SER A 190 1.55 2.23 -14.39
C SER A 190 1.40 0.70 -14.36
N ALA A 191 1.76 0.02 -15.45
CA ALA A 191 1.64 -1.45 -15.59
C ALA A 191 0.21 -1.99 -15.47
N GLY A 192 -0.82 -1.21 -15.79
CA GLY A 192 -2.22 -1.60 -15.62
C GLY A 192 -2.59 -2.90 -16.30
N PHE A 193 -2.11 -3.15 -17.53
CA PHE A 193 -2.30 -4.40 -18.25
C PHE A 193 -1.60 -5.56 -17.56
N LEU A 194 -0.33 -5.41 -17.20
CA LEU A 194 0.47 -6.47 -16.57
C LEU A 194 -0.10 -6.85 -15.20
N ILE A 195 -0.57 -5.87 -14.43
CA ILE A 195 -1.22 -6.11 -13.13
C ILE A 195 -2.53 -6.87 -13.32
N CYS A 196 -3.35 -6.50 -14.31
CA CYS A 196 -4.61 -7.19 -14.58
C CYS A 196 -4.37 -8.65 -14.95
N LEU A 197 -3.34 -8.93 -15.76
CA LEU A 197 -2.94 -10.29 -16.14
C LEU A 197 -2.56 -11.15 -14.93
N LEU A 198 -1.82 -10.60 -13.97
CA LEU A 198 -1.42 -11.31 -12.76
C LEU A 198 -2.62 -11.73 -11.89
N TYR A 199 -3.70 -10.95 -11.90
CA TYR A 199 -4.90 -11.24 -11.10
C TYR A 199 -5.95 -12.10 -11.83
N THR A 200 -5.80 -12.33 -13.14
CA THR A 200 -6.74 -13.13 -13.94
C THR A 200 -6.21 -14.52 -14.29
N SER A 201 -4.99 -14.85 -13.89
CA SER A 201 -4.32 -16.14 -14.17
C SER A 201 -4.48 -17.19 -13.06
N ASP A 202 -5.47 -17.02 -12.19
CA ASP A 202 -5.88 -18.03 -11.18
C ASP A 202 -7.01 -18.94 -11.70
#